data_2c9728a9b87ccb031ac39f947206563a
#
_entry.id   2c9728a9b87ccb031ac39f947206563a
#
_cell.length_a   1.000
_cell.length_b   1.000
_cell.length_c   1.000
_cell.angle_alpha   90.00
_cell.angle_beta   90.00
_cell.angle_gamma   90.00
#
_symmetry.space_group_name_H-M   'P 1'
#
loop_
_entity.id
_entity.type
_entity.pdbx_description
1 polymer ?
#
loop_
_entity_poly.entity_id
_entity_poly.type
_entity_poly.pdbx_seq_one_letter_code
_entity_poly.pdbx_strand_id
1 'polypeptide(L)'
;MATPIRSGRDGPFFRALDLVLTGRQDFQLQEAAEAWRRVAFLNLSQAFAGSQASHRPRNQALRDGGDVLWEEILPVLKPNVVLVLGRTAWRLFSHGKPQPGLEPFSAKDVKRGERKRRYIESREIWSLDYRGGSALMTWVYHPSWNIDTWQDRAGALGHLVALAKES
;
A
#
# COMPACT_ATOMS: atom_id res chain seq x y z
N MET A 1 22.09 12.39 -26.14
CA MET A 1 21.89 12.41 -24.67
C MET A 1 20.38 12.56 -24.42
N ALA A 2 19.71 11.51 -23.99
CA ALA A 2 18.28 11.60 -23.65
C ALA A 2 18.15 12.29 -22.30
N THR A 3 17.43 13.41 -22.24
CA THR A 3 17.07 14.09 -21.02
C THR A 3 16.28 13.11 -20.15
N PRO A 4 16.68 12.86 -18.89
CA PRO A 4 15.87 12.00 -18.02
C PRO A 4 14.51 12.67 -17.87
N ILE A 5 13.46 11.92 -18.22
CA ILE A 5 12.08 12.30 -17.92
C ILE A 5 12.04 12.50 -16.42
N ARG A 6 11.99 13.74 -15.95
CA ARG A 6 11.67 14.08 -14.57
C ARG A 6 10.27 13.50 -14.34
N SER A 7 10.23 12.30 -13.76
CA SER A 7 8.98 11.71 -13.34
C SER A 7 8.38 12.65 -12.32
N GLY A 8 7.09 12.99 -12.43
CA GLY A 8 6.37 13.83 -11.46
C GLY A 8 6.25 13.21 -10.06
N ARG A 9 7.28 12.44 -9.65
CA ARG A 9 7.44 11.72 -8.38
C ARG A 9 8.28 12.51 -7.35
N ASP A 10 8.58 13.78 -7.59
CA ASP A 10 9.44 14.56 -6.69
C ASP A 10 8.75 14.99 -5.37
N GLY A 11 7.51 14.55 -5.13
CA GLY A 11 6.76 14.88 -3.92
C GLY A 11 7.08 13.99 -2.72
N PRO A 12 6.89 14.50 -1.48
CA PRO A 12 7.14 13.76 -0.23
C PRO A 12 6.38 12.41 -0.18
N PHE A 13 5.23 12.33 -0.81
CA PHE A 13 4.42 11.12 -0.91
C PHE A 13 5.15 10.00 -1.67
N PHE A 14 5.64 10.29 -2.88
CA PHE A 14 6.35 9.29 -3.67
C PHE A 14 7.68 8.89 -3.05
N ARG A 15 8.41 9.85 -2.45
CA ARG A 15 9.61 9.52 -1.70
C ARG A 15 9.33 8.58 -0.53
N ALA A 16 8.21 8.76 0.17
CA ALA A 16 7.79 7.83 1.22
C ALA A 16 7.47 6.43 0.67
N LEU A 17 6.90 6.34 -0.53
CA LEU A 17 6.67 5.06 -1.21
C LEU A 17 7.97 4.41 -1.66
N ASP A 18 8.93 5.17 -2.18
CA ASP A 18 10.27 4.66 -2.53
C ASP A 18 10.94 4.00 -1.32
N LEU A 19 10.88 4.64 -0.15
CA LEU A 19 11.38 4.07 1.11
C LEU A 19 10.67 2.75 1.48
N VAL A 20 9.37 2.69 1.28
CA VAL A 20 8.57 1.48 1.55
C VAL A 20 8.93 0.35 0.59
N LEU A 21 9.04 0.65 -0.70
CA LEU A 21 9.29 -0.34 -1.73
C LEU A 21 10.72 -0.87 -1.71
N THR A 22 11.70 -0.01 -1.40
CA THR A 22 13.11 -0.41 -1.31
C THR A 22 13.47 -0.99 0.05
N GLY A 23 12.70 -0.67 1.11
CA GLY A 23 12.99 -1.06 2.49
C GLY A 23 14.24 -0.39 3.07
N ARG A 24 14.78 0.65 2.43
CA ARG A 24 16.06 1.28 2.76
C ARG A 24 15.96 2.80 2.68
N GLN A 25 16.73 3.48 3.54
CA GLN A 25 16.80 4.93 3.54
C GLN A 25 17.79 5.48 2.49
N ASP A 26 18.83 4.72 2.22
CA ASP A 26 19.97 5.05 1.36
C ASP A 26 19.88 4.39 -0.03
N PHE A 27 18.67 4.20 -0.54
CA PHE A 27 18.44 3.58 -1.85
C PHE A 27 18.96 4.47 -3.00
N GLN A 28 19.41 3.81 -4.06
CA GLN A 28 19.72 4.47 -5.32
C GLN A 28 18.45 4.64 -6.17
N LEU A 29 18.40 5.69 -7.01
CA LEU A 29 17.25 5.93 -7.89
C LEU A 29 16.93 4.73 -8.80
N GLN A 30 17.94 3.98 -9.20
CA GLN A 30 17.77 2.79 -10.01
C GLN A 30 17.06 1.67 -9.23
N GLU A 31 17.39 1.49 -7.94
CA GLU A 31 16.73 0.50 -7.08
C GLU A 31 15.25 0.83 -6.90
N ALA A 32 14.92 2.11 -6.68
CA ALA A 32 13.53 2.54 -6.63
C ALA A 32 12.81 2.30 -7.97
N ALA A 33 13.46 2.59 -9.10
CA ALA A 33 12.89 2.36 -10.42
C ALA A 33 12.61 0.85 -10.66
N GLU A 34 13.52 -0.04 -10.27
CA GLU A 34 13.32 -1.49 -10.34
C GLU A 34 12.18 -1.97 -9.45
N ALA A 35 12.07 -1.44 -8.22
CA ALA A 35 10.96 -1.76 -7.34
C ALA A 35 9.61 -1.34 -7.94
N TRP A 36 9.54 -0.13 -8.54
CA TRP A 36 8.34 0.35 -9.21
C TRP A 36 7.89 -0.46 -10.44
N ARG A 37 8.80 -1.13 -11.13
CA ARG A 37 8.45 -2.02 -12.26
C ARG A 37 7.60 -3.23 -11.85
N ARG A 38 7.60 -3.56 -10.57
CA ARG A 38 6.87 -4.70 -10.00
C ARG A 38 5.58 -4.30 -9.30
N VAL A 39 5.22 -3.03 -9.34
CA VAL A 39 4.11 -2.47 -8.57
C VAL A 39 3.18 -1.70 -9.49
N ALA A 40 1.87 -1.99 -9.38
CA ALA A 40 0.83 -1.10 -9.88
C ALA A 40 0.36 -0.22 -8.73
N PHE A 41 0.39 1.09 -8.92
CA PHE A 41 -0.12 2.07 -7.96
C PHE A 41 -1.41 2.69 -8.50
N LEU A 42 -2.46 2.64 -7.69
CA LEU A 42 -3.80 3.09 -8.08
C LEU A 42 -4.41 3.94 -6.97
N ASN A 43 -5.13 4.97 -7.37
CA ASN A 43 -6.05 5.65 -6.46
C ASN A 43 -7.34 4.85 -6.38
N LEU A 44 -7.79 4.50 -5.18
CA LEU A 44 -9.04 3.77 -5.01
C LEU A 44 -10.23 4.58 -5.51
N SER A 45 -10.26 5.91 -5.26
CA SER A 45 -11.26 6.79 -5.89
C SER A 45 -10.76 7.27 -7.23
N GLN A 46 -11.49 6.97 -8.28
CA GLN A 46 -11.28 7.52 -9.62
C GLN A 46 -12.03 8.85 -9.83
N ALA A 47 -12.90 9.22 -8.90
CA ALA A 47 -13.63 10.46 -8.95
C ALA A 47 -12.77 11.64 -8.47
N PHE A 48 -13.00 12.80 -9.08
CA PHE A 48 -12.35 14.04 -8.65
C PHE A 48 -12.87 14.44 -7.26
N ALA A 49 -11.96 14.56 -6.29
CA ALA A 49 -12.33 14.80 -4.89
C ALA A 49 -12.74 16.26 -4.61
N GLY A 50 -12.37 17.20 -5.49
CA GLY A 50 -12.66 18.62 -5.37
C GLY A 50 -11.50 19.50 -5.84
N SER A 51 -11.70 20.81 -5.79
CA SER A 51 -10.75 21.82 -6.31
C SER A 51 -9.54 22.08 -5.39
N GLN A 52 -9.54 21.55 -4.18
CA GLN A 52 -8.45 21.77 -3.22
C GLN A 52 -7.76 20.46 -2.86
N ALA A 53 -6.46 20.49 -2.63
CA ALA A 53 -5.64 19.33 -2.25
C ALA A 53 -6.06 18.67 -0.92
N SER A 54 -6.76 19.42 -0.05
CA SER A 54 -7.31 18.92 1.22
C SER A 54 -8.64 18.19 1.07
N HIS A 55 -9.29 18.29 -0.09
CA HIS A 55 -10.56 17.62 -0.31
C HIS A 55 -10.37 16.11 -0.33
N ARG A 56 -11.28 15.42 0.35
CA ARG A 56 -11.30 13.96 0.41
C ARG A 56 -12.40 13.43 -0.48
N PRO A 57 -12.20 12.31 -1.18
CA PRO A 57 -13.26 11.67 -1.91
C PRO A 57 -14.39 11.25 -0.95
N ARG A 58 -15.61 11.25 -1.44
CA ARG A 58 -16.76 10.73 -0.68
C ARG A 58 -16.59 9.23 -0.46
N ASN A 59 -17.13 8.73 0.65
CA ASN A 59 -17.06 7.30 0.96
C ASN A 59 -17.65 6.43 -0.16
N GLN A 60 -18.71 6.89 -0.83
CA GLN A 60 -19.29 6.18 -1.96
C GLN A 60 -18.28 6.04 -3.10
N ALA A 61 -17.58 7.11 -3.48
CA ALA A 61 -16.55 7.06 -4.53
C ALA A 61 -15.38 6.12 -4.20
N LEU A 62 -15.09 5.92 -2.92
CA LEU A 62 -14.10 4.92 -2.49
C LEU A 62 -14.64 3.48 -2.59
N ARG A 63 -15.93 3.25 -2.33
CA ARG A 63 -16.57 1.96 -2.52
C ARG A 63 -16.65 1.60 -4.00
N ASP A 64 -17.18 2.51 -4.81
CA ASP A 64 -17.29 2.33 -6.27
C ASP A 64 -15.91 2.03 -6.89
N GLY A 65 -14.87 2.73 -6.45
CA GLY A 65 -13.50 2.45 -6.88
C GLY A 65 -12.98 1.10 -6.38
N GLY A 66 -13.41 0.64 -5.21
CA GLY A 66 -13.13 -0.69 -4.69
C GLY A 66 -13.75 -1.79 -5.56
N ASP A 67 -15.00 -1.59 -5.98
CA ASP A 67 -15.71 -2.52 -6.87
C ASP A 67 -15.00 -2.60 -8.23
N VAL A 68 -14.65 -1.46 -8.84
CA VAL A 68 -13.87 -1.41 -10.10
C VAL A 68 -12.52 -2.10 -9.94
N LEU A 69 -11.82 -1.85 -8.84
CA LEU A 69 -10.55 -2.51 -8.56
C LEU A 69 -10.72 -4.03 -8.54
N TRP A 70 -11.73 -4.51 -7.84
CA TRP A 70 -11.98 -5.94 -7.65
C TRP A 70 -12.48 -6.64 -8.92
N GLU A 71 -13.42 -6.04 -9.64
CA GLU A 71 -14.08 -6.65 -10.81
C GLU A 71 -13.25 -6.56 -12.08
N GLU A 72 -12.54 -5.45 -12.28
CA GLU A 72 -11.91 -5.13 -13.57
C GLU A 72 -10.38 -5.14 -13.49
N ILE A 73 -9.79 -4.56 -12.45
CA ILE A 73 -8.35 -4.31 -12.43
C ILE A 73 -7.57 -5.52 -11.92
N LEU A 74 -7.97 -6.10 -10.80
CA LEU A 74 -7.28 -7.26 -10.22
C LEU A 74 -7.24 -8.48 -11.14
N PRO A 75 -8.33 -8.81 -11.89
CA PRO A 75 -8.30 -9.91 -12.86
C PRO A 75 -7.28 -9.73 -13.99
N VAL A 76 -6.94 -8.48 -14.32
CA VAL A 76 -5.92 -8.15 -15.34
C VAL A 76 -4.52 -8.16 -14.74
N LEU A 77 -4.33 -7.51 -13.60
CA LEU A 77 -3.02 -7.38 -12.96
C LEU A 77 -2.54 -8.67 -12.29
N LYS A 78 -3.46 -9.47 -11.77
CA LYS A 78 -3.20 -10.72 -11.04
C LYS A 78 -2.10 -10.58 -9.97
N PRO A 79 -2.22 -9.62 -9.04
CA PRO A 79 -1.19 -9.41 -8.05
C PRO A 79 -1.19 -10.56 -7.02
N ASN A 80 -0.02 -10.86 -6.46
CA ASN A 80 0.10 -11.76 -5.31
C ASN A 80 -0.21 -11.07 -3.99
N VAL A 81 0.02 -9.75 -3.93
CA VAL A 81 -0.19 -8.95 -2.73
C VAL A 81 -0.87 -7.61 -3.06
N VAL A 82 -1.70 -7.14 -2.13
CA VAL A 82 -2.35 -5.83 -2.19
C VAL A 82 -2.08 -5.07 -0.90
N LEU A 83 -1.37 -3.96 -0.99
CA LEU A 83 -1.12 -3.07 0.14
C LEU A 83 -2.05 -1.85 0.07
N VAL A 84 -2.98 -1.75 1.00
CA VAL A 84 -3.94 -0.64 1.05
C VAL A 84 -3.35 0.53 1.85
N LEU A 85 -3.24 1.69 1.21
CA LEU A 85 -2.71 2.90 1.82
C LEU A 85 -3.83 3.72 2.47
N GLY A 86 -3.99 3.56 3.78
CA GLY A 86 -4.93 4.34 4.57
C GLY A 86 -6.10 3.54 5.12
N ARG A 87 -6.41 3.82 6.40
CA ARG A 87 -7.44 3.12 7.16
C ARG A 87 -8.85 3.32 6.59
N THR A 88 -9.13 4.48 5.99
CA THR A 88 -10.44 4.75 5.41
C THR A 88 -10.65 3.89 4.16
N ALA A 89 -9.67 3.81 3.27
CA ALA A 89 -9.72 2.93 2.10
C ALA A 89 -9.91 1.46 2.53
N TRP A 90 -9.14 1.01 3.52
CA TRP A 90 -9.27 -0.34 4.07
C TRP A 90 -10.68 -0.67 4.56
N ARG A 91 -11.28 0.22 5.35
CA ARG A 91 -12.62 0.00 5.91
C ARG A 91 -13.75 0.01 4.88
N LEU A 92 -13.53 0.65 3.76
CA LEU A 92 -14.52 0.78 2.69
C LEU A 92 -14.33 -0.24 1.57
N PHE A 93 -13.17 -0.92 1.54
CA PHE A 93 -12.92 -2.01 0.63
C PHE A 93 -13.44 -3.33 1.23
N SER A 94 -14.61 -3.78 0.76
CA SER A 94 -15.39 -4.84 1.38
C SER A 94 -15.17 -6.24 0.81
N HIS A 95 -14.26 -6.41 -0.16
CA HIS A 95 -14.09 -7.67 -0.89
C HIS A 95 -13.10 -8.64 -0.26
N GLY A 96 -12.27 -8.19 0.67
CA GLY A 96 -11.35 -9.05 1.40
C GLY A 96 -12.01 -9.81 2.54
N LYS A 97 -11.42 -10.95 2.92
CA LYS A 97 -11.84 -11.75 4.07
C LYS A 97 -10.65 -11.96 5.00
N PRO A 98 -10.86 -11.90 6.33
CA PRO A 98 -9.82 -12.27 7.28
C PRO A 98 -9.27 -13.66 6.94
N GLN A 99 -7.95 -13.80 6.96
CA GLN A 99 -7.29 -15.08 6.73
C GLN A 99 -6.83 -15.65 8.07
N PRO A 100 -7.64 -16.51 8.72
CA PRO A 100 -7.27 -17.12 9.98
C PRO A 100 -6.07 -18.04 9.78
N GLY A 101 -5.16 -18.04 10.74
CA GLY A 101 -3.96 -18.88 10.71
C GLY A 101 -2.71 -18.22 10.13
N LEU A 102 -2.82 -17.07 9.46
CA LEU A 102 -1.65 -16.28 9.12
C LEU A 102 -1.29 -15.34 10.26
N GLU A 103 -0.02 -15.31 10.60
CA GLU A 103 0.50 -14.42 11.65
C GLU A 103 0.37 -12.96 11.20
N PRO A 104 -0.31 -12.10 11.99
CA PRO A 104 -0.43 -10.70 11.65
C PRO A 104 0.92 -10.00 11.74
N PHE A 105 1.17 -9.03 10.86
CA PHE A 105 2.35 -8.21 10.97
C PHE A 105 2.34 -7.43 12.28
N SER A 106 3.39 -7.59 13.09
CA SER A 106 3.62 -6.83 14.32
C SER A 106 4.74 -5.81 14.10
N ALA A 107 4.45 -4.53 14.39
CA ALA A 107 5.45 -3.47 14.35
C ALA A 107 6.33 -3.42 15.62
N LYS A 108 6.19 -4.38 16.53
CA LYS A 108 6.98 -4.41 17.79
C LYS A 108 8.48 -4.55 17.54
N ASP A 109 8.85 -5.22 16.46
CA ASP A 109 10.24 -5.50 16.11
C ASP A 109 10.89 -4.35 15.33
N VAL A 110 10.12 -3.36 14.92
CA VAL A 110 10.65 -2.18 14.24
C VAL A 110 11.21 -1.21 15.28
N LYS A 111 12.52 -0.98 15.26
CA LYS A 111 13.17 0.00 16.13
C LYS A 111 12.55 1.38 15.92
N ARG A 112 11.77 1.83 16.87
CA ARG A 112 11.15 3.15 16.88
C ARG A 112 12.09 4.12 17.61
N GLY A 113 12.27 5.31 17.04
CA GLY A 113 12.79 6.42 17.82
C GLY A 113 11.88 6.71 19.04
N GLU A 114 12.38 7.36 20.09
CA GLU A 114 11.85 7.49 21.45
C GLU A 114 10.40 8.03 21.61
N ARG A 115 9.70 8.37 20.53
CA ARG A 115 8.31 8.85 20.60
C ARG A 115 7.33 7.69 20.59
N LYS A 116 6.89 7.27 21.78
CA LYS A 116 5.78 6.36 22.03
C LYS A 116 4.48 6.89 21.41
N ARG A 117 4.22 6.65 20.13
CA ARG A 117 2.89 6.85 19.56
C ARG A 117 2.14 5.52 19.58
N ARG A 118 0.87 5.54 20.04
CA ARG A 118 -0.05 4.40 20.06
C ARG A 118 -0.44 4.05 18.62
N TYR A 119 0.42 3.36 17.87
CA TYR A 119 0.05 2.79 16.57
C TYR A 119 -0.45 1.37 16.76
N ILE A 120 -1.28 0.92 15.84
CA ILE A 120 -1.74 -0.47 15.80
C ILE A 120 -0.51 -1.36 15.72
N GLU A 121 -0.32 -2.17 16.75
CA GLU A 121 0.87 -3.02 16.90
C GLU A 121 0.80 -4.28 16.02
N SER A 122 -0.40 -4.64 15.57
CA SER A 122 -0.60 -5.76 14.66
C SER A 122 -1.60 -5.39 13.56
N ARG A 123 -1.40 -5.96 12.38
CA ARG A 123 -2.27 -5.78 11.22
C ARG A 123 -2.66 -7.13 10.68
N GLU A 124 -3.96 -7.37 10.63
CA GLU A 124 -4.53 -8.58 10.10
C GLU A 124 -4.15 -8.77 8.63
N ILE A 125 -3.89 -10.00 8.26
CA ILE A 125 -3.74 -10.41 6.87
C ILE A 125 -5.08 -10.94 6.39
N TRP A 126 -5.50 -10.48 5.23
CA TRP A 126 -6.75 -10.88 4.60
C TRP A 126 -6.45 -11.54 3.26
N SER A 127 -7.30 -12.45 2.84
CA SER A 127 -7.33 -12.92 1.46
C SER A 127 -8.30 -12.10 0.64
N LEU A 128 -7.96 -11.90 -0.61
CA LEU A 128 -8.72 -11.18 -1.60
C LEU A 128 -8.86 -12.08 -2.83
N ASP A 129 -10.00 -12.76 -2.92
CA ASP A 129 -10.32 -13.59 -4.08
C ASP A 129 -10.93 -12.73 -5.16
N TYR A 130 -10.45 -12.84 -6.38
CA TYR A 130 -10.95 -12.14 -7.55
C TYR A 130 -11.00 -13.09 -8.76
N ARG A 131 -11.64 -12.69 -9.82
CA ARG A 131 -11.78 -13.54 -11.01
C ARG A 131 -10.42 -13.92 -11.61
N GLY A 132 -10.05 -15.19 -11.47
CA GLY A 132 -8.81 -15.75 -12.04
C GLY A 132 -7.59 -15.65 -11.13
N GLY A 133 -7.78 -15.39 -9.81
CA GLY A 133 -6.69 -15.43 -8.84
C GLY A 133 -7.09 -15.02 -7.44
N SER A 134 -6.10 -14.99 -6.59
CA SER A 134 -6.21 -14.48 -5.22
C SER A 134 -4.96 -13.69 -4.84
N ALA A 135 -5.08 -12.82 -3.85
CA ALA A 135 -3.98 -12.06 -3.29
C ALA A 135 -4.08 -12.04 -1.77
N LEU A 136 -2.95 -11.92 -1.10
CA LEU A 136 -2.93 -11.52 0.30
C LEU A 136 -2.98 -10.01 0.39
N MET A 137 -3.72 -9.48 1.36
CA MET A 137 -3.85 -8.05 1.54
C MET A 137 -3.71 -7.63 2.99
N THR A 138 -3.16 -6.45 3.19
CA THR A 138 -3.15 -5.73 4.46
C THR A 138 -3.18 -4.23 4.22
N TRP A 139 -3.23 -3.45 5.28
CA TRP A 139 -3.23 -2.00 5.16
C TRP A 139 -2.11 -1.36 5.97
N VAL A 140 -1.72 -0.16 5.55
CA VAL A 140 -0.78 0.69 6.25
C VAL A 140 -1.31 2.12 6.32
N TYR A 141 -0.79 2.93 7.22
CA TYR A 141 -1.13 4.35 7.23
C TYR A 141 -0.70 5.03 5.93
N HIS A 142 -1.53 5.94 5.47
CA HIS A 142 -1.23 6.70 4.25
C HIS A 142 0.14 7.42 4.39
N PRO A 143 1.02 7.34 3.37
CA PRO A 143 2.39 7.87 3.45
C PRO A 143 2.49 9.34 3.80
N SER A 144 1.52 10.16 3.38
CA SER A 144 1.50 11.59 3.72
C SER A 144 1.22 11.91 5.19
N TRP A 145 0.85 10.90 6.00
CA TRP A 145 0.42 11.12 7.36
C TRP A 145 1.56 11.10 8.39
N ASN A 146 2.62 10.38 8.13
CA ASN A 146 3.82 10.37 8.95
C ASN A 146 4.96 9.64 8.22
N ILE A 147 5.95 10.37 7.77
CA ILE A 147 7.09 9.81 7.04
C ILE A 147 7.99 8.94 7.94
N ASP A 148 8.00 9.25 9.25
CA ASP A 148 8.87 8.55 10.23
C ASP A 148 8.47 7.09 10.48
N THR A 149 7.36 6.63 9.89
CA THR A 149 6.86 5.25 10.01
C THR A 149 7.03 4.46 8.71
N TRP A 150 7.90 4.86 7.83
CA TRP A 150 8.14 4.12 6.59
C TRP A 150 8.65 2.70 6.84
N GLN A 151 9.46 2.48 7.90
CA GLN A 151 9.94 1.15 8.30
C GLN A 151 8.79 0.20 8.63
N ASP A 152 7.78 0.68 9.36
CA ASP A 152 6.57 -0.09 9.66
C ASP A 152 5.84 -0.52 8.39
N ARG A 153 5.77 0.39 7.41
CA ARG A 153 5.13 0.12 6.11
C ARG A 153 5.93 -0.85 5.27
N ALA A 154 7.25 -0.67 5.23
CA ALA A 154 8.16 -1.57 4.52
C ALA A 154 8.15 -2.97 5.15
N GLY A 155 8.14 -3.06 6.49
CA GLY A 155 8.01 -4.31 7.21
C GLY A 155 6.69 -5.02 6.91
N ALA A 156 5.57 -4.29 6.89
CA ALA A 156 4.27 -4.87 6.54
C ALA A 156 4.23 -5.39 5.10
N LEU A 157 4.79 -4.66 4.15
CA LEU A 157 4.92 -5.10 2.76
C LEU A 157 5.81 -6.34 2.65
N GLY A 158 6.99 -6.32 3.29
CA GLY A 158 7.93 -7.44 3.27
C GLY A 158 7.32 -8.72 3.86
N HIS A 159 6.60 -8.60 4.97
CA HIS A 159 5.89 -9.72 5.59
C HIS A 159 4.82 -10.30 4.65
N LEU A 160 4.00 -9.43 4.05
CA LEU A 160 2.97 -9.85 3.11
C LEU A 160 3.56 -10.57 1.88
N VAL A 161 4.67 -10.05 1.35
CA VAL A 161 5.38 -10.66 0.22
C VAL A 161 6.00 -12.01 0.60
N ALA A 162 6.52 -12.16 1.81
CA ALA A 162 7.05 -13.44 2.31
C ALA A 162 5.94 -14.49 2.36
N LEU A 163 4.81 -14.19 3.01
CA LEU A 163 3.66 -15.07 3.09
C LEU A 163 3.12 -15.49 1.72
N ALA A 164 3.05 -14.54 0.77
CA ALA A 164 2.56 -14.84 -0.58
C ALA A 164 3.49 -15.72 -1.42
N LYS A 165 4.74 -15.91 -1.01
CA LYS A 165 5.67 -16.85 -1.67
C LYS A 165 5.56 -18.28 -1.13
N GLU A 166 5.02 -18.42 0.08
CA GLU A 166 4.83 -19.70 0.76
C GLU A 166 3.46 -20.32 0.44
N SER A 167 2.54 -19.54 -0.12
CA SER A 167 1.19 -19.94 -0.50
C SER A 167 1.12 -20.44 -1.94
#